data_5271f0febcc385a1254eb355b888ad04
#
_entry.id   5271f0febcc385a1254eb355b888ad04
#
_cell.length_a   1.000
_cell.length_b   1.000
_cell.length_c   1.000
_cell.angle_alpha   90.00
_cell.angle_beta   90.00
_cell.angle_gamma   90.00
#
_symmetry.space_group_name_H-M   'P 1'
#
loop_
_entity.id
_entity.type
_entity.pdbx_description
1 polymer ?
#
loop_
_entity_poly.entity_id
_entity_poly.type
_entity_poly.pdbx_seq_one_letter_code
_entity_poly.pdbx_strand_id
1 'polypeptide(L)'
;MSQSNIPNITPTISITRDDAINLLLSSIALEELGLSHIINAEGEKLQYVLGTLPGLTGPPASISDILSINASVRETIRELTKKEWLLLSKLDSVLSLEQ
;
A
#
# COMPACT_ATOMS: atom_id res chain seq x y z
N MET A 1 22.86 10.35 -41.40
CA MET A 1 22.65 10.42 -39.94
C MET A 1 22.55 9.00 -39.40
N SER A 2 23.44 8.66 -38.53
CA SER A 2 23.40 7.33 -37.94
C SER A 2 22.24 7.24 -36.93
N GLN A 3 21.40 6.25 -37.12
CA GLN A 3 20.37 5.95 -36.13
C GLN A 3 21.04 5.39 -34.89
N SER A 4 20.59 5.88 -33.75
CA SER A 4 21.07 5.33 -32.48
C SER A 4 20.67 3.84 -32.41
N ASN A 5 21.67 3.00 -32.33
CA ASN A 5 21.46 1.58 -32.23
C ASN A 5 21.10 1.26 -30.78
N ILE A 6 19.82 1.07 -30.54
CA ILE A 6 19.35 0.67 -29.21
C ILE A 6 19.67 -0.82 -29.08
N PRO A 7 20.58 -1.20 -28.15
CA PRO A 7 20.86 -2.62 -27.97
C PRO A 7 19.58 -3.34 -27.56
N ASN A 8 19.34 -4.46 -28.20
CA ASN A 8 18.19 -5.31 -27.89
C ASN A 8 18.41 -5.94 -26.51
N ILE A 9 17.97 -5.23 -25.48
CA ILE A 9 18.02 -5.73 -24.12
C ILE A 9 16.77 -6.58 -23.92
N THR A 10 16.86 -7.84 -24.29
CA THR A 10 15.82 -8.81 -23.94
C THR A 10 16.33 -9.59 -22.74
N PRO A 11 15.91 -9.23 -21.53
CA PRO A 11 16.34 -9.99 -20.37
C PRO A 11 15.75 -11.39 -20.45
N THR A 12 16.62 -12.38 -20.45
CA THR A 12 16.20 -13.77 -20.37
C THR A 12 15.91 -14.05 -18.88
N ILE A 13 14.65 -14.03 -18.52
CA ILE A 13 14.23 -14.38 -17.17
C ILE A 13 13.97 -15.87 -17.18
N SER A 14 14.84 -16.61 -16.49
CA SER A 14 14.70 -18.06 -16.35
C SER A 14 14.23 -18.38 -14.95
N ILE A 15 12.91 -18.31 -14.74
CA ILE A 15 12.30 -18.76 -13.49
C ILE A 15 11.22 -19.79 -13.82
N THR A 16 11.00 -20.71 -12.90
CA THR A 16 9.92 -21.67 -13.05
C THR A 16 8.57 -20.99 -12.83
N ARG A 17 7.49 -21.63 -13.30
CA ARG A 17 6.14 -21.14 -13.08
C ARG A 17 5.85 -21.03 -11.57
N ASP A 18 6.25 -22.04 -10.78
CA ASP A 18 6.04 -22.04 -9.34
C ASP A 18 6.80 -20.90 -8.65
N ASP A 19 8.05 -20.64 -9.08
CA ASP A 19 8.85 -19.53 -8.57
C ASP A 19 8.19 -18.19 -8.89
N ALA A 20 7.66 -18.03 -10.10
CA ALA A 20 6.96 -16.83 -10.51
C ALA A 20 5.70 -16.59 -9.67
N ILE A 21 4.92 -17.63 -9.43
CA ILE A 21 3.72 -17.55 -8.58
C ILE A 21 4.10 -17.19 -7.15
N ASN A 22 5.12 -17.83 -6.60
CA ASN A 22 5.60 -17.52 -5.25
C ASN A 22 6.10 -16.07 -5.15
N LEU A 23 6.77 -15.57 -6.16
CA LEU A 23 7.23 -14.19 -6.19
C LEU A 23 6.05 -13.21 -6.21
N LEU A 24 5.03 -13.49 -7.02
CA LEU A 24 3.81 -12.68 -7.08
C LEU A 24 3.06 -12.67 -5.75
N LEU A 25 2.90 -13.84 -5.12
CA LEU A 25 2.26 -13.94 -3.80
C LEU A 25 3.04 -13.17 -2.74
N SER A 26 4.37 -13.28 -2.75
CA SER A 26 5.23 -12.53 -1.82
C SER A 26 5.10 -11.02 -2.04
N SER A 27 5.01 -10.58 -3.29
CA SER A 27 4.82 -9.18 -3.64
C SER A 27 3.49 -8.65 -3.09
N ILE A 28 2.42 -9.40 -3.22
CA ILE A 28 1.10 -9.04 -2.68
C ILE A 28 1.16 -8.95 -1.15
N ALA A 29 1.82 -9.90 -0.51
CA ALA A 29 1.98 -9.91 0.95
C ALA A 29 2.76 -8.68 1.44
N LEU A 30 3.81 -8.28 0.73
CA LEU A 30 4.58 -7.09 1.07
C LEU A 30 3.77 -5.81 0.89
N GLU A 31 2.93 -5.74 -0.16
CA GLU A 31 2.03 -4.61 -0.35
C GLU A 31 0.98 -4.53 0.77
N GLU A 32 0.42 -5.66 1.20
CA GLU A 32 -0.49 -5.73 2.35
C GLU A 32 0.17 -5.21 3.63
N LEU A 33 1.40 -5.63 3.87
CA LEU A 33 2.17 -5.17 5.02
C LEU A 33 2.36 -3.64 4.97
N GLY A 34 2.69 -3.10 3.79
CA GLY A 34 2.81 -1.66 3.60
C GLY A 34 1.53 -0.91 3.90
N LEU A 35 0.38 -1.43 3.46
CA LEU A 35 -0.92 -0.84 3.76
C LEU A 35 -1.22 -0.87 5.26
N SER A 36 -0.87 -1.95 5.95
CA SER A 36 -1.03 -2.06 7.41
C SER A 36 -0.24 -0.97 8.14
N HIS A 37 0.98 -0.68 7.70
CA HIS A 37 1.79 0.40 8.28
C HIS A 37 1.14 1.77 8.07
N ILE A 38 0.55 2.02 6.91
CA ILE A 38 -0.14 3.27 6.63
C ILE A 38 -1.38 3.42 7.52
N ILE A 39 -2.15 2.36 7.70
CA ILE A 39 -3.33 2.36 8.57
C ILE A 39 -2.92 2.68 10.01
N ASN A 40 -1.85 2.06 10.49
CA ASN A 40 -1.34 2.33 11.84
C ASN A 40 -0.89 3.79 11.99
N ALA A 41 -0.21 4.35 10.99
CA ALA A 41 0.22 5.74 11.00
C ALA A 41 -0.98 6.70 11.03
N GLU A 42 -2.05 6.41 10.27
CA GLU A 42 -3.28 7.19 10.30
C GLU A 42 -3.96 7.12 11.67
N GLY A 43 -3.95 5.94 12.30
CA GLY A 43 -4.46 5.76 13.65
C GLY A 43 -3.70 6.59 14.67
N GLU A 44 -2.37 6.62 14.57
CA GLU A 44 -1.52 7.43 15.44
C GLU A 44 -1.77 8.94 15.27
N LYS A 45 -2.00 9.38 14.03
CA LYS A 45 -2.37 10.77 13.76
C LYS A 45 -3.65 11.15 14.47
N LEU A 46 -4.67 10.30 14.41
CA LEU A 46 -5.93 10.52 15.12
C LEU A 46 -5.71 10.60 16.62
N GLN A 47 -4.95 9.66 17.18
CA GLN A 47 -4.65 9.63 18.62
C GLN A 47 -3.90 10.89 19.06
N TYR A 48 -2.95 11.35 18.25
CA TYR A 48 -2.21 12.57 18.55
C TYR A 48 -3.14 13.79 18.61
N VAL A 49 -4.01 13.95 17.62
CA VAL A 49 -4.96 15.07 17.57
C VAL A 49 -5.97 15.00 18.71
N LEU A 50 -6.42 13.80 19.06
CA LEU A 50 -7.38 13.59 20.16
C LEU A 50 -6.73 13.62 21.55
N GLY A 51 -5.38 13.65 21.62
CA GLY A 51 -4.66 13.65 22.89
C GLY A 51 -4.63 12.30 23.57
N THR A 52 -4.87 11.22 22.84
CA THR A 52 -4.90 9.85 23.40
C THR A 52 -3.68 9.02 23.04
N LEU A 53 -2.70 9.58 22.32
CA LEU A 53 -1.48 8.86 21.99
C LEU A 53 -0.59 8.73 23.23
N PRO A 54 -0.24 7.50 23.66
CA PRO A 54 0.56 7.30 24.87
C PRO A 54 1.92 8.00 24.77
N GLY A 55 2.28 8.71 25.85
CA GLY A 55 3.58 9.37 25.98
C GLY A 55 3.72 10.70 25.24
N LEU A 56 2.71 11.13 24.52
CA LEU A 56 2.73 12.40 23.78
C LEU A 56 1.53 13.26 24.19
N THR A 57 1.83 14.50 24.61
CA THR A 57 0.79 15.48 24.93
C THR A 57 0.85 16.57 23.87
N GLY A 58 -0.14 16.59 22.98
CA GLY A 58 -0.27 17.65 22.00
C GLY A 58 -1.05 18.85 22.56
N PRO A 59 -1.06 19.98 21.85
CA PRO A 59 -1.94 21.08 22.19
C PRO A 59 -3.41 20.66 22.04
N PRO A 60 -4.34 21.28 22.79
CA PRO A 60 -5.76 20.97 22.65
C PRO A 60 -6.22 21.18 21.21
N ALA A 61 -6.90 20.20 20.62
CA ALA A 61 -7.43 20.30 19.29
C ALA A 61 -8.74 21.10 19.29
N SER A 62 -8.87 21.99 18.32
CA SER A 62 -10.14 22.67 18.07
C SER A 62 -11.10 21.73 17.32
N ILE A 63 -12.38 22.08 17.29
CA ILE A 63 -13.37 21.37 16.48
C ILE A 63 -12.95 21.37 15.01
N SER A 64 -12.41 22.50 14.52
CA SER A 64 -11.92 22.62 13.16
C SER A 64 -10.78 21.64 12.88
N ASP A 65 -9.84 21.50 13.84
CA ASP A 65 -8.73 20.56 13.72
C ASP A 65 -9.25 19.12 13.63
N ILE A 66 -10.21 18.76 14.48
CA ILE A 66 -10.80 17.43 14.51
C ILE A 66 -11.52 17.11 13.19
N LEU A 67 -12.28 18.06 12.66
CA LEU A 67 -12.95 17.88 11.39
C LEU A 67 -11.97 17.74 10.23
N SER A 68 -10.88 18.53 10.24
CA SER A 68 -9.84 18.47 9.20
C SER A 68 -9.11 17.14 9.22
N ILE A 69 -8.70 16.66 10.39
CA ILE A 69 -7.98 15.37 10.49
C ILE A 69 -8.90 14.21 10.12
N ASN A 70 -10.16 14.27 10.53
CA ASN A 70 -11.14 13.24 10.18
C ASN A 70 -11.34 13.15 8.66
N ALA A 71 -11.44 14.29 7.98
CA ALA A 71 -11.56 14.33 6.52
C ALA A 71 -10.32 13.76 5.83
N SER A 72 -9.13 14.13 6.32
CA SER A 72 -7.85 13.66 5.79
C SER A 72 -7.70 12.15 5.95
N VAL A 73 -8.00 11.62 7.14
CA VAL A 73 -7.92 10.19 7.41
C VAL A 73 -8.93 9.41 6.58
N ARG A 74 -10.16 9.92 6.45
CA ARG A 74 -11.19 9.29 5.63
C ARG A 74 -10.75 9.17 4.17
N GLU A 75 -10.13 10.22 3.64
CA GLU A 75 -9.64 10.21 2.26
C GLU A 75 -8.54 9.18 2.07
N THR A 76 -7.57 9.10 3.00
CA THR A 76 -6.53 8.09 2.97
C THR A 76 -7.10 6.68 3.02
N ILE A 77 -8.05 6.42 3.91
CA ILE A 77 -8.70 5.11 4.02
C ILE A 77 -9.45 4.76 2.74
N ARG A 78 -10.09 5.73 2.11
CA ARG A 78 -10.76 5.52 0.82
C ARG A 78 -9.78 5.05 -0.25
N GLU A 79 -8.61 5.68 -0.34
CA GLU A 79 -7.57 5.27 -1.27
C GLU A 79 -6.99 3.90 -0.93
N LEU A 80 -6.82 3.60 0.35
CA LEU A 80 -6.37 2.27 0.80
C LEU A 80 -7.38 1.20 0.44
N THR A 81 -8.68 1.48 0.56
CA THR A 81 -9.74 0.54 0.19
C THR A 81 -9.66 0.20 -1.30
N LYS A 82 -9.42 1.18 -2.16
CA LYS A 82 -9.21 0.93 -3.59
C LYS A 82 -8.00 0.03 -3.83
N LYS A 83 -6.91 0.26 -3.10
CA LYS A 83 -5.70 -0.55 -3.21
C LYS A 83 -5.96 -1.98 -2.75
N GLU A 84 -6.73 -2.17 -1.67
CA GLU A 84 -7.14 -3.50 -1.20
C GLU A 84 -7.92 -4.27 -2.27
N TRP A 85 -8.83 -3.61 -2.96
CA TRP A 85 -9.57 -4.23 -4.06
C TRP A 85 -8.64 -4.68 -5.18
N LEU A 86 -7.63 -3.87 -5.52
CA LEU A 86 -6.65 -4.22 -6.54
C LEU A 86 -5.80 -5.42 -6.10
N LEU A 87 -5.39 -5.46 -4.83
CA LEU A 87 -4.61 -6.58 -4.30
C LEU A 87 -5.42 -7.87 -4.27
N LEU A 88 -6.69 -7.79 -3.90
CA LEU A 88 -7.58 -8.94 -3.94
C LEU A 88 -7.74 -9.47 -5.37
N SER A 89 -7.91 -8.57 -6.33
CA SER A 89 -7.98 -8.93 -7.75
C SER A 89 -6.71 -9.61 -8.24
N LYS A 90 -5.54 -9.08 -7.84
CA LYS A 90 -4.25 -9.70 -8.15
C LYS A 90 -4.12 -11.10 -7.54
N LEU A 91 -4.53 -11.23 -6.28
CA LEU A 91 -4.48 -12.50 -5.57
C LEU A 91 -5.35 -13.55 -6.27
N ASP A 92 -6.59 -13.18 -6.63
CA ASP A 92 -7.50 -14.07 -7.35
C ASP A 92 -6.90 -14.51 -8.69
N SER A 93 -6.26 -13.58 -9.41
CA SER A 93 -5.62 -13.87 -10.68
C SER A 93 -4.45 -14.85 -10.51
N VAL A 94 -3.64 -14.66 -9.46
CA VAL A 94 -2.51 -15.55 -9.18
C VAL A 94 -3.00 -16.93 -8.75
N LEU A 95 -4.00 -17.00 -7.88
CA LEU A 95 -4.56 -18.28 -7.42
C LEU A 95 -5.18 -19.07 -8.55
N SER A 96 -5.76 -18.40 -9.55
CA SER A 96 -6.31 -19.11 -10.72
C SER A 96 -5.25 -19.79 -11.57
N LEU A 97 -3.98 -19.37 -11.45
CA LEU A 97 -2.87 -20.02 -12.13
C LEU A 97 -2.46 -21.34 -11.49
N GLU A 98 -2.86 -21.57 -10.23
CA GLU A 98 -2.59 -22.81 -9.50
C GLU A 98 -3.50 -23.97 -9.94
N GLN A 99 -4.58 -23.66 -10.63
CA GLN A 99 -5.58 -24.65 -11.08
C GLN A 99 -5.21 -25.28 -12.41
#